data_663b27483ad7450eebf8b0a25e6c0ff7
#
_entry.id   663b27483ad7450eebf8b0a25e6c0ff7
#
_cell.length_a   1.000
_cell.length_b   1.000
_cell.length_c   1.000
_cell.angle_alpha   90.00
_cell.angle_beta   90.00
_cell.angle_gamma   90.00
#
_symmetry.space_group_name_H-M   'P 1'
#
loop_
_entity.id
_entity.type
_entity.pdbx_description
1 polymer ?
#
loop_
_entity_poly.entity_id
_entity_poly.type
_entity_poly.pdbx_seq_one_letter_code
_entity_poly.pdbx_strand_id
1 'polypeptide(L)'
;MSEIVSVHAREILDSRGNPTVEVEIATENGGFGRAAVPSGASTGIHEACELRDGDKARFNGQGVLKAVENVNKKIAPKIIGMDSADQVLLDNTMLALDGTPNKTELGANAILGVSLAAAKATADELGLPLYRYLGGTNGKVLPVPMMNVLNGGKHAISSVDFQEYMIIPAGAHNIHEIGRASCRERV
;
A
#
# COMPACT_ATOMS: atom_id res chain seq x y z
N MET A 1 13.05 -11.55 -18.73
CA MET A 1 11.61 -11.68 -18.46
C MET A 1 11.47 -12.47 -17.18
N SER A 2 10.69 -11.98 -16.28
CA SER A 2 10.41 -12.61 -14.99
C SER A 2 8.92 -12.82 -14.89
N GLU A 3 8.45 -13.99 -15.35
CA GLU A 3 7.02 -14.28 -15.41
C GLU A 3 6.43 -14.47 -14.00
N ILE A 4 5.26 -13.90 -13.79
CA ILE A 4 4.46 -14.14 -12.58
C ILE A 4 3.91 -15.56 -12.68
N VAL A 5 4.28 -16.42 -11.73
CA VAL A 5 3.80 -17.83 -11.69
C VAL A 5 2.74 -18.05 -10.62
N SER A 6 2.66 -17.19 -9.61
CA SER A 6 1.68 -17.32 -8.54
C SER A 6 1.24 -15.95 -8.03
N VAL A 7 -0.05 -15.82 -7.79
CA VAL A 7 -0.68 -14.66 -7.13
C VAL A 7 -1.67 -15.19 -6.11
N HIS A 8 -1.51 -14.80 -4.85
CA HIS A 8 -2.41 -15.22 -3.77
C HIS A 8 -2.72 -14.06 -2.85
N ALA A 9 -4.00 -13.84 -2.59
CA ALA A 9 -4.45 -12.85 -1.63
C ALA A 9 -5.14 -13.50 -0.45
N ARG A 10 -5.01 -12.86 0.70
CA ARG A 10 -5.72 -13.22 1.95
C ARG A 10 -6.17 -11.97 2.71
N GLU A 11 -7.14 -12.16 3.58
CA GLU A 11 -7.50 -11.16 4.57
C GLU A 11 -6.58 -11.32 5.79
N ILE A 12 -6.05 -10.19 6.26
CA ILE A 12 -5.26 -10.10 7.51
C ILE A 12 -5.84 -8.98 8.38
N LEU A 13 -5.37 -8.85 9.61
CA LEU A 13 -5.75 -7.76 10.50
C LEU A 13 -4.63 -6.70 10.56
N ASP A 14 -5.04 -5.42 10.50
CA ASP A 14 -4.14 -4.30 10.72
C ASP A 14 -3.81 -4.12 12.22
N SER A 15 -2.98 -3.12 12.55
CA SER A 15 -2.58 -2.83 13.94
C SER A 15 -3.74 -2.38 14.84
N ARG A 16 -4.89 -2.04 14.27
CA ARG A 16 -6.12 -1.66 14.98
C ARG A 16 -7.13 -2.79 15.06
N GLY A 17 -6.80 -3.97 14.51
CA GLY A 17 -7.68 -5.12 14.45
C GLY A 17 -8.72 -5.06 13.34
N ASN A 18 -8.58 -4.17 12.36
CA ASN A 18 -9.45 -4.10 11.20
C ASN A 18 -8.93 -4.98 10.06
N PRO A 19 -9.84 -5.65 9.31
CA PRO A 19 -9.44 -6.43 8.15
C PRO A 19 -8.77 -5.58 7.08
N THR A 20 -7.71 -6.11 6.46
CA THR A 20 -7.10 -5.57 5.25
C THR A 20 -6.62 -6.68 4.33
N VAL A 21 -6.28 -6.32 3.08
CA VAL A 21 -5.82 -7.25 2.05
C VAL A 21 -4.32 -7.40 2.13
N GLU A 22 -3.83 -8.63 2.13
CA GLU A 22 -2.43 -8.96 1.86
C GLU A 22 -2.35 -9.78 0.58
N VAL A 23 -1.40 -9.45 -0.30
CA VAL A 23 -1.15 -10.14 -1.55
C VAL A 23 0.29 -10.65 -1.57
N GLU A 24 0.46 -11.88 -2.05
CA GLU A 24 1.75 -12.50 -2.35
C GLU A 24 1.86 -12.79 -3.85
N ILE A 25 3.03 -12.52 -4.40
CA ILE A 25 3.38 -12.83 -5.79
C ILE A 25 4.72 -13.57 -5.80
N ALA A 26 4.78 -14.64 -6.58
CA ALA A 26 6.02 -15.33 -6.89
C ALA A 26 6.29 -15.28 -8.40
N THR A 27 7.58 -15.20 -8.77
CA THR A 27 8.05 -15.20 -10.15
C THR A 27 8.77 -16.49 -10.49
N GLU A 28 8.89 -16.81 -11.79
CA GLU A 28 9.51 -18.02 -12.29
C GLU A 28 10.96 -18.19 -11.81
N ASN A 29 11.70 -17.08 -11.71
CA ASN A 29 13.11 -17.12 -11.30
C ASN A 29 13.29 -17.03 -9.77
N GLY A 30 12.22 -17.19 -8.98
CA GLY A 30 12.27 -17.31 -7.53
C GLY A 30 12.10 -16.00 -6.77
N GLY A 31 11.80 -14.90 -7.44
CA GLY A 31 11.44 -13.65 -6.76
C GLY A 31 10.14 -13.79 -5.99
N PHE A 32 10.10 -13.22 -4.79
CA PHE A 32 8.92 -13.22 -3.92
C PHE A 32 8.59 -11.83 -3.40
N GLY A 33 7.35 -11.41 -3.57
CA GLY A 33 6.85 -10.14 -3.06
C GLY A 33 5.58 -10.29 -2.25
N ARG A 34 5.54 -9.64 -1.08
CA ARG A 34 4.36 -9.59 -0.22
C ARG A 34 4.02 -8.16 0.16
N ALA A 35 2.76 -7.80 0.00
CA ALA A 35 2.27 -6.47 0.32
C ALA A 35 0.96 -6.54 1.10
N ALA A 36 0.94 -5.93 2.27
CA ALA A 36 -0.27 -5.61 3.01
C ALA A 36 -0.73 -4.20 2.63
N VAL A 37 -2.00 -4.05 2.32
CA VAL A 37 -2.54 -2.77 1.85
C VAL A 37 -2.89 -1.88 3.06
N PRO A 38 -2.35 -0.66 3.13
CA PRO A 38 -2.72 0.26 4.21
C PRO A 38 -4.16 0.75 4.03
N SER A 39 -4.86 0.94 5.15
CA SER A 39 -6.20 1.53 5.19
C SER A 39 -6.17 2.89 5.86
N GLY A 40 -6.74 3.92 5.21
CA GLY A 40 -6.88 5.27 5.77
C GLY A 40 -8.00 5.37 6.80
N ALA A 41 -7.85 6.28 7.77
CA ALA A 41 -8.90 6.61 8.74
C ALA A 41 -9.89 7.67 8.23
N SER A 42 -9.48 8.48 7.26
CA SER A 42 -10.28 9.50 6.59
C SER A 42 -10.26 9.28 5.09
N THR A 43 -11.36 9.59 4.41
CA THR A 43 -11.49 9.44 2.96
C THR A 43 -11.88 10.77 2.33
N GLY A 44 -11.27 11.07 1.16
CA GLY A 44 -11.63 12.22 0.33
C GLY A 44 -12.67 11.83 -0.73
N ILE A 45 -13.38 12.82 -1.27
CA ILE A 45 -14.42 12.58 -2.31
C ILE A 45 -13.85 12.07 -3.65
N HIS A 46 -12.56 12.31 -3.89
CA HIS A 46 -11.85 11.86 -5.10
C HIS A 46 -11.00 10.60 -4.88
N GLU A 47 -11.05 10.04 -3.68
CA GLU A 47 -10.27 8.86 -3.32
C GLU A 47 -10.83 7.61 -4.03
N ALA A 48 -9.93 6.71 -4.45
CA ALA A 48 -10.34 5.45 -5.03
C ALA A 48 -11.03 4.56 -3.99
N CYS A 49 -11.96 3.72 -4.46
CA CYS A 49 -12.79 2.89 -3.59
C CYS A 49 -11.99 1.79 -2.90
N GLU A 50 -11.85 1.86 -1.59
CA GLU A 50 -11.46 0.72 -0.78
C GLU A 50 -12.67 -0.23 -0.66
N LEU A 51 -12.59 -1.38 -1.34
CA LEU A 51 -13.72 -2.33 -1.38
C LEU A 51 -13.86 -3.05 -0.03
N ARG A 52 -15.01 -2.88 0.60
CA ARG A 52 -15.43 -3.54 1.84
C ARG A 52 -16.61 -4.45 1.60
N ASP A 53 -16.73 -5.51 2.40
CA ASP A 53 -17.81 -6.51 2.23
C ASP A 53 -19.19 -5.96 2.54
N GLY A 54 -19.28 -5.03 3.51
CA GLY A 54 -20.55 -4.45 3.97
C GLY A 54 -21.40 -5.38 4.85
N ASP A 55 -20.93 -6.60 5.11
CA ASP A 55 -21.63 -7.55 6.00
C ASP A 55 -21.42 -7.14 7.47
N LYS A 56 -22.46 -6.61 8.08
CA LYS A 56 -22.43 -6.15 9.48
C LYS A 56 -22.20 -7.27 10.49
N ALA A 57 -22.49 -8.52 10.14
CA ALA A 57 -22.24 -9.66 11.02
C ALA A 57 -20.75 -10.00 11.14
N ARG A 58 -19.93 -9.47 10.21
CA ARG A 58 -18.51 -9.72 10.15
C ARG A 58 -17.73 -8.39 10.18
N PHE A 59 -16.93 -8.16 11.24
CA PHE A 59 -16.14 -6.94 11.44
C PHE A 59 -16.93 -5.64 11.23
N ASN A 60 -18.22 -5.61 11.60
CA ASN A 60 -19.12 -4.46 11.40
C ASN A 60 -19.18 -3.96 9.94
N GLY A 61 -19.04 -4.86 8.96
CA GLY A 61 -19.03 -4.52 7.53
C GLY A 61 -17.65 -4.20 6.96
N GLN A 62 -16.60 -4.22 7.78
CA GLN A 62 -15.23 -3.85 7.37
C GLN A 62 -14.43 -5.01 6.75
N GLY A 63 -15.04 -6.21 6.58
CA GLY A 63 -14.40 -7.34 5.91
C GLY A 63 -13.92 -7.00 4.50
N VAL A 64 -12.94 -7.74 3.98
CA VAL A 64 -12.34 -7.52 2.65
C VAL A 64 -12.31 -8.78 1.79
N LEU A 65 -13.17 -9.76 2.10
CA LEU A 65 -13.19 -11.03 1.36
C LEU A 65 -13.57 -10.84 -0.11
N LYS A 66 -14.41 -9.85 -0.46
CA LYS A 66 -14.72 -9.52 -1.87
C LYS A 66 -13.47 -9.05 -2.62
N ALA A 67 -12.64 -8.20 -1.99
CA ALA A 67 -11.39 -7.75 -2.58
C ALA A 67 -10.39 -8.91 -2.73
N VAL A 68 -10.29 -9.78 -1.72
CA VAL A 68 -9.49 -11.01 -1.78
C VAL A 68 -9.95 -11.92 -2.91
N GLU A 69 -11.25 -12.13 -3.06
CA GLU A 69 -11.82 -12.92 -4.15
C GLU A 69 -11.52 -12.30 -5.52
N ASN A 70 -11.63 -10.97 -5.64
CA ASN A 70 -11.29 -10.26 -6.87
C ASN A 70 -9.83 -10.47 -7.27
N VAL A 71 -8.88 -10.43 -6.30
CA VAL A 71 -7.48 -10.77 -6.60
C VAL A 71 -7.36 -12.21 -7.07
N ASN A 72 -7.87 -13.17 -6.29
CA ASN A 72 -7.63 -14.59 -6.55
C ASN A 72 -8.36 -15.12 -7.80
N LYS A 73 -9.56 -14.61 -8.10
CA LYS A 73 -10.40 -15.15 -9.18
C LYS A 73 -10.47 -14.28 -10.44
N LYS A 74 -10.24 -12.96 -10.32
CA LYS A 74 -10.34 -12.06 -11.48
C LYS A 74 -8.98 -11.53 -11.93
N ILE A 75 -8.15 -11.04 -11.00
CA ILE A 75 -6.85 -10.44 -11.33
C ILE A 75 -5.82 -11.54 -11.63
N ALA A 76 -5.63 -12.48 -10.71
CA ALA A 76 -4.60 -13.51 -10.82
C ALA A 76 -4.62 -14.25 -12.18
N PRO A 77 -5.77 -14.73 -12.71
CA PRO A 77 -5.79 -15.39 -14.01
C PRO A 77 -5.42 -14.51 -15.20
N LYS A 78 -5.43 -13.19 -15.03
CA LYS A 78 -5.09 -12.22 -16.09
C LYS A 78 -3.62 -11.83 -16.10
N ILE A 79 -2.95 -11.90 -14.94
CA ILE A 79 -1.57 -11.44 -14.79
C ILE A 79 -0.55 -12.57 -14.66
N ILE A 80 -0.98 -13.79 -14.34
CA ILE A 80 -0.10 -14.97 -14.41
C ILE A 80 0.41 -15.14 -15.86
N GLY A 81 1.74 -15.31 -16.01
CA GLY A 81 2.45 -15.34 -17.28
C GLY A 81 2.90 -13.97 -17.79
N MET A 82 2.51 -12.87 -17.14
CA MET A 82 3.02 -11.54 -17.48
C MET A 82 4.41 -11.32 -16.87
N ASP A 83 5.22 -10.50 -17.52
CA ASP A 83 6.51 -10.06 -16.98
C ASP A 83 6.29 -9.13 -15.78
N SER A 84 6.75 -9.54 -14.61
CA SER A 84 6.62 -8.77 -13.37
C SER A 84 7.38 -7.45 -13.39
N ALA A 85 8.39 -7.32 -14.28
CA ALA A 85 9.16 -6.08 -14.45
C ALA A 85 8.42 -5.02 -15.28
N ASP A 86 7.41 -5.41 -16.08
CA ASP A 86 6.57 -4.45 -16.80
C ASP A 86 5.42 -3.95 -15.92
N GLN A 87 5.79 -3.16 -14.90
CA GLN A 87 4.84 -2.59 -13.95
C GLN A 87 3.71 -1.79 -14.62
N VAL A 88 4.03 -1.07 -15.69
CA VAL A 88 3.05 -0.22 -16.39
C VAL A 88 1.99 -1.07 -17.08
N LEU A 89 2.40 -2.13 -17.76
CA LEU A 89 1.48 -3.05 -18.42
C LEU A 89 0.61 -3.78 -17.39
N LEU A 90 1.20 -4.22 -16.30
CA LEU A 90 0.51 -4.91 -15.21
C LEU A 90 -0.56 -4.01 -14.58
N ASP A 91 -0.20 -2.79 -14.21
CA ASP A 91 -1.12 -1.83 -13.60
C ASP A 91 -2.24 -1.45 -14.58
N ASN A 92 -1.93 -1.17 -15.85
CA ASN A 92 -2.93 -0.86 -16.87
C ASN A 92 -3.88 -2.05 -17.14
N THR A 93 -3.38 -3.28 -17.09
CA THR A 93 -4.23 -4.48 -17.21
C THR A 93 -5.26 -4.56 -16.10
N MET A 94 -4.85 -4.29 -14.85
CA MET A 94 -5.78 -4.27 -13.72
C MET A 94 -6.77 -3.11 -13.80
N LEU A 95 -6.32 -1.91 -14.21
CA LEU A 95 -7.20 -0.76 -14.39
C LEU A 95 -8.23 -0.98 -15.50
N ALA A 96 -7.83 -1.60 -16.61
CA ALA A 96 -8.74 -1.96 -17.69
C ALA A 96 -9.74 -3.05 -17.28
N LEU A 97 -9.31 -3.99 -16.42
CA LEU A 97 -10.16 -5.04 -15.87
C LEU A 97 -11.22 -4.47 -14.91
N ASP A 98 -10.88 -3.46 -14.13
CA ASP A 98 -11.84 -2.75 -13.27
C ASP A 98 -12.81 -1.90 -14.11
N GLY A 99 -12.32 -1.16 -15.08
CA GLY A 99 -13.10 -0.35 -16.02
C GLY A 99 -13.82 0.85 -15.41
N THR A 100 -13.66 1.14 -14.11
CA THR A 100 -14.32 2.26 -13.43
C THR A 100 -13.32 3.35 -13.03
N PRO A 101 -13.73 4.65 -13.01
CA PRO A 101 -12.83 5.73 -12.63
C PRO A 101 -12.25 5.58 -11.22
N ASN A 102 -13.07 5.10 -10.28
CA ASN A 102 -12.73 5.04 -8.86
C ASN A 102 -12.42 3.62 -8.36
N LYS A 103 -12.20 2.66 -9.27
CA LYS A 103 -11.86 1.25 -8.94
C LYS A 103 -12.91 0.56 -8.06
N THR A 104 -14.19 0.75 -8.41
CA THR A 104 -15.32 0.24 -7.61
C THR A 104 -15.60 -1.24 -7.85
N GLU A 105 -15.19 -1.82 -8.99
CA GLU A 105 -15.46 -3.22 -9.34
C GLU A 105 -14.47 -4.19 -8.68
N LEU A 106 -13.19 -3.90 -8.75
CA LEU A 106 -12.16 -4.73 -8.14
C LEU A 106 -11.80 -4.30 -6.73
N GLY A 107 -11.83 -3.00 -6.48
CA GLY A 107 -11.36 -2.36 -5.27
C GLY A 107 -9.93 -1.84 -5.42
N ALA A 108 -9.68 -0.59 -4.99
CA ALA A 108 -8.35 -0.01 -4.99
C ALA A 108 -7.37 -0.81 -4.11
N ASN A 109 -7.87 -1.39 -3.00
CA ASN A 109 -7.10 -2.25 -2.12
C ASN A 109 -6.63 -3.54 -2.83
N ALA A 110 -7.47 -4.17 -3.65
CA ALA A 110 -7.10 -5.34 -4.44
C ALA A 110 -6.01 -4.98 -5.47
N ILE A 111 -6.22 -3.92 -6.25
CA ILE A 111 -5.29 -3.47 -7.29
C ILE A 111 -3.95 -3.06 -6.69
N LEU A 112 -3.96 -2.24 -5.63
CA LEU A 112 -2.75 -1.76 -4.97
C LEU A 112 -1.95 -2.92 -4.35
N GLY A 113 -2.62 -3.89 -3.73
CA GLY A 113 -1.98 -5.07 -3.16
C GLY A 113 -1.18 -5.85 -4.19
N VAL A 114 -1.75 -6.09 -5.37
CA VAL A 114 -1.09 -6.77 -6.48
C VAL A 114 0.06 -5.95 -7.04
N SER A 115 -0.15 -4.65 -7.32
CA SER A 115 0.86 -3.75 -7.86
C SER A 115 2.11 -3.67 -6.95
N LEU A 116 1.90 -3.50 -5.64
CA LEU A 116 2.99 -3.45 -4.66
C LEU A 116 3.71 -4.80 -4.51
N ALA A 117 2.97 -5.91 -4.52
CA ALA A 117 3.56 -7.25 -4.42
C ALA A 117 4.42 -7.57 -5.65
N ALA A 118 3.97 -7.19 -6.85
CA ALA A 118 4.73 -7.38 -8.09
C ALA A 118 6.05 -6.59 -8.06
N ALA A 119 6.01 -5.31 -7.71
CA ALA A 119 7.22 -4.49 -7.58
C ALA A 119 8.23 -5.08 -6.58
N LYS A 120 7.73 -5.62 -5.45
CA LYS A 120 8.58 -6.28 -4.45
C LYS A 120 9.16 -7.60 -4.95
N ALA A 121 8.36 -8.41 -5.66
CA ALA A 121 8.83 -9.68 -6.23
C ALA A 121 9.95 -9.44 -7.26
N THR A 122 9.77 -8.46 -8.14
CA THR A 122 10.79 -8.08 -9.13
C THR A 122 12.06 -7.55 -8.45
N ALA A 123 11.92 -6.69 -7.43
CA ALA A 123 13.07 -6.18 -6.68
C ALA A 123 13.85 -7.31 -6.00
N ASP A 124 13.14 -8.27 -5.38
CA ASP A 124 13.73 -9.45 -4.73
C ASP A 124 14.49 -10.34 -5.75
N GLU A 125 13.87 -10.64 -6.89
CA GLU A 125 14.50 -11.40 -7.96
C GLU A 125 15.79 -10.74 -8.48
N LEU A 126 15.80 -9.41 -8.59
CA LEU A 126 16.98 -8.64 -9.01
C LEU A 126 18.02 -8.49 -7.90
N GLY A 127 17.75 -8.97 -6.68
CA GLY A 127 18.63 -8.77 -5.53
C GLY A 127 18.75 -7.29 -5.12
N LEU A 128 17.75 -6.46 -5.44
CA LEU A 128 17.74 -5.03 -5.17
C LEU A 128 16.79 -4.68 -4.02
N PRO A 129 17.16 -3.79 -3.12
CA PRO A 129 16.19 -3.21 -2.20
C PRO A 129 15.15 -2.39 -2.98
N LEU A 130 13.89 -2.43 -2.54
CA LEU A 130 12.75 -1.83 -3.26
C LEU A 130 13.00 -0.35 -3.64
N TYR A 131 13.60 0.44 -2.75
CA TYR A 131 13.89 1.85 -3.03
C TYR A 131 14.85 2.03 -4.23
N ARG A 132 15.78 1.08 -4.42
CA ARG A 132 16.72 1.09 -5.54
C ARG A 132 16.03 0.66 -6.84
N TYR A 133 15.15 -0.33 -6.75
CA TYR A 133 14.36 -0.78 -7.89
C TYR A 133 13.46 0.36 -8.41
N LEU A 134 12.71 1.01 -7.54
CA LEU A 134 11.81 2.11 -7.91
C LEU A 134 12.54 3.41 -8.26
N GLY A 135 13.58 3.75 -7.53
CA GLY A 135 14.31 5.02 -7.68
C GLY A 135 15.45 4.99 -8.70
N GLY A 136 15.77 3.81 -9.25
CA GLY A 136 16.87 3.62 -10.17
C GLY A 136 18.24 3.93 -9.56
N THR A 137 19.22 4.23 -10.41
CA THR A 137 20.61 4.48 -9.99
C THR A 137 20.79 5.71 -9.11
N ASN A 138 19.86 6.66 -9.17
CA ASN A 138 19.92 7.90 -8.38
C ASN A 138 18.99 7.91 -7.15
N GLY A 139 18.35 6.82 -6.83
CA GLY A 139 17.50 6.64 -5.63
C GLY A 139 18.34 6.58 -4.35
N LYS A 140 18.95 7.69 -3.93
CA LYS A 140 19.86 7.76 -2.78
C LYS A 140 19.61 8.93 -1.82
N VAL A 141 18.66 9.80 -2.16
CA VAL A 141 18.33 10.98 -1.35
C VAL A 141 17.16 10.63 -0.43
N LEU A 142 17.40 10.72 0.87
CA LEU A 142 16.32 10.57 1.86
C LEU A 142 15.45 11.84 1.82
N PRO A 143 14.12 11.69 1.82
CA PRO A 143 13.22 12.84 1.93
C PRO A 143 13.34 13.48 3.31
N VAL A 144 13.06 14.79 3.38
CA VAL A 144 12.90 15.45 4.68
C VAL A 144 11.65 14.86 5.34
N PRO A 145 11.76 14.30 6.56
CA PRO A 145 10.60 13.69 7.21
C PRO A 145 9.57 14.74 7.63
N MET A 146 8.31 14.40 7.46
CA MET A 146 7.17 15.11 8.01
C MET A 146 6.68 14.30 9.21
N MET A 147 6.82 14.86 10.42
CA MET A 147 6.50 14.15 11.66
C MET A 147 5.24 14.72 12.27
N ASN A 148 4.17 13.94 12.34
CA ASN A 148 2.96 14.31 13.04
C ASN A 148 3.20 14.18 14.55
N VAL A 149 3.07 15.29 15.28
CA VAL A 149 3.36 15.36 16.73
C VAL A 149 2.11 15.58 17.59
N LEU A 150 1.04 16.10 17.00
CA LEU A 150 -0.24 16.32 17.67
C LEU A 150 -1.38 16.08 16.70
N ASN A 151 -2.41 15.36 17.14
CA ASN A 151 -3.61 15.09 16.37
C ASN A 151 -4.82 15.78 17.01
N GLY A 152 -5.74 16.20 16.14
CA GLY A 152 -7.06 16.72 16.53
C GLY A 152 -8.13 16.28 15.53
N GLY A 153 -9.25 16.96 15.49
CA GLY A 153 -10.35 16.69 14.58
C GLY A 153 -10.82 15.23 14.65
N LYS A 154 -10.91 14.58 13.49
CA LYS A 154 -11.36 13.18 13.39
C LYS A 154 -10.34 12.14 13.91
N HIS A 155 -9.09 12.52 14.07
CA HIS A 155 -8.01 11.62 14.51
C HIS A 155 -7.79 11.55 16.01
N ALA A 156 -8.45 12.40 16.79
CA ALA A 156 -8.35 12.40 18.25
C ALA A 156 -9.67 12.78 18.90
N ILE A 157 -9.92 12.21 20.08
CA ILE A 157 -11.03 12.62 20.95
C ILE A 157 -10.58 13.88 21.72
N SER A 158 -10.29 14.96 20.99
CA SER A 158 -9.83 16.20 21.61
C SER A 158 -10.68 17.37 21.13
N SER A 159 -10.60 18.49 21.86
CA SER A 159 -11.28 19.73 21.55
C SER A 159 -10.59 20.59 20.48
N VAL A 160 -9.54 20.07 19.83
CA VAL A 160 -8.79 20.80 18.82
C VAL A 160 -9.36 20.46 17.44
N ASP A 161 -9.77 21.49 16.68
CA ASP A 161 -10.41 21.32 15.36
C ASP A 161 -9.43 20.95 14.25
N PHE A 162 -8.16 21.38 14.36
CA PHE A 162 -7.12 21.05 13.38
C PHE A 162 -6.73 19.58 13.49
N GLN A 163 -6.72 18.89 12.33
CA GLN A 163 -6.57 17.44 12.27
C GLN A 163 -5.15 16.97 12.59
N GLU A 164 -4.13 17.70 12.14
CA GLU A 164 -2.73 17.32 12.28
C GLU A 164 -1.82 18.54 12.47
N TYR A 165 -0.79 18.36 13.28
CA TYR A 165 0.30 19.33 13.48
C TYR A 165 1.62 18.61 13.18
N MET A 166 2.33 19.09 12.16
CA MET A 166 3.53 18.44 11.67
C MET A 166 4.78 19.28 11.93
N ILE A 167 5.87 18.61 12.30
CA ILE A 167 7.22 19.20 12.32
C ILE A 167 7.95 18.75 11.06
N ILE A 168 8.58 19.70 10.36
CA ILE A 168 9.36 19.47 9.15
C ILE A 168 10.77 20.03 9.38
N PRO A 169 11.77 19.19 9.77
CA PRO A 169 13.12 19.64 10.08
C PRO A 169 13.95 19.89 8.81
N ALA A 170 13.52 20.82 7.97
CA ALA A 170 14.12 21.11 6.67
C ALA A 170 15.58 21.62 6.74
N GLY A 171 16.00 22.17 7.91
CA GLY A 171 17.36 22.66 8.13
C GLY A 171 18.32 21.65 8.75
N ALA A 172 17.89 20.42 9.01
CA ALA A 172 18.76 19.39 9.61
C ALA A 172 19.74 18.84 8.58
N HIS A 173 21.03 18.79 8.92
CA HIS A 173 22.09 18.29 8.04
C HIS A 173 22.22 16.76 8.05
N ASN A 174 21.67 16.09 9.05
CA ASN A 174 21.74 14.63 9.19
C ASN A 174 20.59 14.10 10.07
N ILE A 175 20.38 12.76 10.01
CA ILE A 175 19.32 12.07 10.73
C ILE A 175 19.43 12.18 12.27
N HIS A 176 20.65 12.35 12.81
CA HIS A 176 20.84 12.49 14.25
C HIS A 176 20.34 13.84 14.77
N GLU A 177 20.41 14.89 13.95
CA GLU A 177 19.84 16.20 14.30
C GLU A 177 18.31 16.13 14.32
N ILE A 178 17.70 15.40 13.38
CA ILE A 178 16.27 15.15 13.35
C ILE A 178 15.83 14.42 14.63
N GLY A 179 16.54 13.35 15.00
CA GLY A 179 16.25 12.59 16.22
C GLY A 179 16.36 13.45 17.49
N ARG A 180 17.36 14.33 17.58
CA ARG A 180 17.50 15.25 18.71
C ARG A 180 16.39 16.28 18.81
N ALA A 181 15.93 16.85 17.69
CA ALA A 181 14.83 17.78 17.66
C ALA A 181 13.54 17.13 18.21
N SER A 182 13.22 15.90 17.74
CA SER A 182 12.07 15.14 18.21
C SER A 182 12.13 14.74 19.69
N CYS A 183 13.34 14.49 20.24
CA CYS A 183 13.53 14.13 21.64
C CYS A 183 13.51 15.35 22.59
N ARG A 184 13.89 16.54 22.13
CA ARG A 184 13.94 17.75 22.96
C ARG A 184 12.57 18.34 23.29
N GLU A 185 11.59 18.10 22.46
CA GLU A 185 10.20 18.55 22.67
C GLU A 185 9.43 17.72 23.74
N ARG A 186 10.10 16.75 24.37
CA ARG A 186 9.52 15.90 25.42
C ARG A 186 9.83 16.36 26.84
N VAL A 187 10.18 17.60 27.04
CA VAL A 187 10.40 18.15 28.39
C VAL A 187 9.25 19.03 28.80
#